data_3c1ef720d277b5afff56e4d3135b6689
#
_entry.id   3c1ef720d277b5afff56e4d3135b6689
#
_cell.length_a   1.000
_cell.length_b   1.000
_cell.length_c   1.000
_cell.angle_alpha   90.00
_cell.angle_beta   90.00
_cell.angle_gamma   90.00
#
_symmetry.space_group_name_H-M   'P 1'
#
loop_
_entity.id
_entity.type
_entity.pdbx_description
1 polymer ?
#
loop_
_entity_poly.entity_id
_entity_poly.type
_entity_poly.pdbx_seq_one_letter_code
_entity_poly.pdbx_strand_id
1 'polypeptide(L)'
;LEGRRGTVARATESGPRRVMYVALAGKGLIAISKFVAAAITGSSAMLSEAVHSLVDTINELLLLYGLRRARKPADASHPFGYGRELYFWSFIVALLVLAMGAGVSLYEGIAHLRHPQPMTDPLINYGVIAVAFVFEGTSWLFALKEVRAKKGGMGYFEAFRKSKDPSTFTVLLEDSAALLGLAIAFIGIL
;
A
#
# COMPACT_ATOMS: atom_id res chain seq x y z
N LEU A 1 -31.16 29.00 -10.67
CA LEU A 1 -29.72 28.87 -11.02
C LEU A 1 -28.91 28.14 -9.93
N GLU A 2 -29.42 27.99 -8.72
CA GLU A 2 -28.76 27.31 -7.57
C GLU A 2 -28.83 25.79 -7.65
N GLY A 3 -29.86 25.21 -8.24
CA GLY A 3 -30.05 23.74 -8.34
C GLY A 3 -29.06 23.00 -9.26
N ARG A 4 -28.41 23.70 -10.22
CA ARG A 4 -27.44 23.09 -11.14
C ARG A 4 -26.02 23.00 -10.58
N ARG A 5 -25.64 23.85 -9.62
CA ARG A 5 -24.30 23.82 -9.01
C ARG A 5 -24.14 22.65 -8.03
N GLY A 6 -25.21 22.25 -7.35
CA GLY A 6 -25.17 21.13 -6.41
C GLY A 6 -25.05 19.75 -7.05
N THR A 7 -25.60 19.58 -8.27
CA THR A 7 -25.55 18.27 -8.98
C THR A 7 -24.21 18.03 -9.67
N VAL A 8 -23.54 19.07 -10.17
CA VAL A 8 -22.21 18.95 -10.81
C VAL A 8 -21.13 18.65 -9.77
N ALA A 9 -21.20 19.26 -8.58
CA ALA A 9 -20.24 19.00 -7.49
C ALA A 9 -20.35 17.55 -6.94
N ARG A 10 -21.55 16.97 -6.88
CA ARG A 10 -21.74 15.57 -6.43
C ARG A 10 -21.27 14.53 -7.46
N ALA A 11 -21.38 14.81 -8.76
CA ALA A 11 -20.97 13.90 -9.82
C ALA A 11 -19.43 13.79 -9.93
N THR A 12 -18.68 14.85 -9.62
CA THR A 12 -17.22 14.87 -9.68
C THR A 12 -16.53 14.22 -8.46
N GLU A 13 -17.23 14.11 -7.32
CA GLU A 13 -16.67 13.45 -6.11
C GLU A 13 -16.81 11.91 -6.12
N SER A 14 -17.69 11.34 -6.92
CA SER A 14 -17.92 9.88 -6.93
C SER A 14 -16.88 9.10 -7.75
N GLY A 15 -16.27 9.73 -8.75
CA GLY A 15 -15.25 9.10 -9.61
C GLY A 15 -13.98 8.70 -8.86
N PRO A 16 -13.30 9.63 -8.18
CA PRO A 16 -12.06 9.32 -7.44
C PRO A 16 -12.25 8.29 -6.32
N ARG A 17 -13.38 8.32 -5.63
CA ARG A 17 -13.68 7.36 -4.55
C ARG A 17 -13.87 5.93 -5.06
N ARG A 18 -14.55 5.75 -6.20
CA ARG A 18 -14.75 4.42 -6.82
C ARG A 18 -13.42 3.80 -7.24
N VAL A 19 -12.56 4.57 -7.88
CA VAL A 19 -11.23 4.11 -8.30
C VAL A 19 -10.42 3.64 -7.09
N MET A 20 -10.45 4.38 -5.99
CA MET A 20 -9.75 4.05 -4.76
C MET A 20 -10.26 2.76 -4.12
N TYR A 21 -11.59 2.54 -4.05
CA TYR A 21 -12.15 1.29 -3.53
C TYR A 21 -11.86 0.09 -4.43
N VAL A 22 -11.84 0.27 -5.76
CA VAL A 22 -11.47 -0.78 -6.71
C VAL A 22 -10.00 -1.15 -6.56
N ALA A 23 -9.12 -0.17 -6.43
CA ALA A 23 -7.70 -0.41 -6.17
C ALA A 23 -7.48 -1.17 -4.85
N LEU A 24 -8.14 -0.74 -3.77
CA LEU A 24 -8.09 -1.39 -2.47
C LEU A 24 -8.61 -2.85 -2.52
N ALA A 25 -9.72 -3.08 -3.22
CA ALA A 25 -10.24 -4.44 -3.42
C ALA A 25 -9.27 -5.31 -4.22
N GLY A 26 -8.61 -4.73 -5.24
CA GLY A 26 -7.57 -5.41 -6.02
C GLY A 26 -6.37 -5.81 -5.14
N LYS A 27 -5.85 -4.90 -4.32
CA LYS A 27 -4.77 -5.19 -3.36
C LYS A 27 -5.16 -6.30 -2.37
N GLY A 28 -6.37 -6.25 -1.83
CA GLY A 28 -6.89 -7.29 -0.94
C GLY A 28 -6.97 -8.67 -1.59
N LEU A 29 -7.43 -8.75 -2.84
CA LEU A 29 -7.46 -10.00 -3.60
C LEU A 29 -6.05 -10.55 -3.87
N ILE A 30 -5.08 -9.68 -4.16
CA ILE A 30 -3.67 -10.08 -4.32
C ILE A 30 -3.11 -10.63 -3.01
N ALA A 31 -3.35 -9.97 -1.87
CA ALA A 31 -2.94 -10.47 -0.58
C ALA A 31 -3.50 -11.88 -0.31
N ILE A 32 -4.80 -12.08 -0.55
CA ILE A 32 -5.45 -13.40 -0.39
C ILE A 32 -4.80 -14.43 -1.31
N SER A 33 -4.57 -14.10 -2.59
CA SER A 33 -3.96 -15.05 -3.54
C SER A 33 -2.55 -15.45 -3.13
N LYS A 34 -1.75 -14.51 -2.58
CA LYS A 34 -0.42 -14.78 -2.04
C LYS A 34 -0.47 -15.72 -0.81
N PHE A 35 -1.44 -15.51 0.11
CA PHE A 35 -1.63 -16.41 1.24
C PHE A 35 -2.03 -17.82 0.82
N VAL A 36 -2.93 -17.95 -0.16
CA VAL A 36 -3.34 -19.23 -0.71
C VAL A 36 -2.14 -19.93 -1.36
N ALA A 37 -1.36 -19.21 -2.17
CA ALA A 37 -0.15 -19.76 -2.78
C ALA A 37 0.87 -20.21 -1.74
N ALA A 38 1.13 -19.40 -0.71
CA ALA A 38 2.03 -19.75 0.39
C ALA A 38 1.58 -21.01 1.12
N ALA A 39 0.27 -21.15 1.40
CA ALA A 39 -0.30 -22.31 2.08
C ALA A 39 -0.21 -23.60 1.22
N ILE A 40 -0.37 -23.49 -0.09
CA ILE A 40 -0.29 -24.64 -1.01
C ILE A 40 1.17 -25.05 -1.22
N THR A 41 2.08 -24.11 -1.39
CA THR A 41 3.47 -24.38 -1.80
C THR A 41 4.45 -24.50 -0.66
N GLY A 42 4.07 -24.07 0.56
CA GLY A 42 4.98 -24.01 1.72
C GLY A 42 6.11 -22.97 1.57
N SER A 43 6.00 -22.04 0.60
CA SER A 43 7.04 -21.03 0.35
C SER A 43 7.04 -19.95 1.42
N SER A 44 8.13 -19.84 2.20
CA SER A 44 8.33 -18.75 3.18
C SER A 44 8.48 -17.39 2.49
N ALA A 45 9.10 -17.34 1.32
CA ALA A 45 9.18 -16.13 0.53
C ALA A 45 7.78 -15.63 0.13
N MET A 46 6.91 -16.53 -0.32
CA MET A 46 5.52 -16.21 -0.65
C MET A 46 4.70 -15.81 0.59
N LEU A 47 4.95 -16.43 1.74
CA LEU A 47 4.30 -16.06 3.00
C LEU A 47 4.71 -14.65 3.43
N SER A 48 6.00 -14.30 3.36
CA SER A 48 6.49 -12.95 3.63
C SER A 48 5.85 -11.90 2.71
N GLU A 49 5.73 -12.21 1.42
CA GLU A 49 5.05 -11.36 0.44
C GLU A 49 3.55 -11.23 0.71
N ALA A 50 2.89 -12.29 1.17
CA ALA A 50 1.48 -12.26 1.56
C ALA A 50 1.24 -11.35 2.77
N VAL A 51 2.09 -11.46 3.80
CA VAL A 51 2.05 -10.60 4.99
C VAL A 51 2.30 -9.14 4.60
N HIS A 52 3.30 -8.87 3.75
CA HIS A 52 3.57 -7.53 3.25
C HIS A 52 2.34 -6.93 2.55
N SER A 53 1.74 -7.64 1.60
CA SER A 53 0.54 -7.19 0.88
C SER A 53 -0.69 -7.00 1.79
N LEU A 54 -0.82 -7.79 2.86
CA LEU A 54 -1.86 -7.60 3.86
C LEU A 54 -1.64 -6.32 4.65
N VAL A 55 -0.42 -6.09 5.11
CA VAL A 55 -0.04 -4.87 5.84
C VAL A 55 -0.30 -3.64 4.97
N ASP A 56 0.08 -3.66 3.70
CA ASP A 56 -0.17 -2.57 2.75
C ASP A 56 -1.66 -2.28 2.59
N THR A 57 -2.48 -3.32 2.47
CA THR A 57 -3.93 -3.18 2.40
C THR A 57 -4.51 -2.52 3.67
N ILE A 58 -4.04 -2.94 4.85
CA ILE A 58 -4.44 -2.35 6.13
C ILE A 58 -3.97 -0.90 6.23
N ASN A 59 -2.74 -0.60 5.80
CA ASN A 59 -2.18 0.74 5.78
C ASN A 59 -3.03 1.70 4.96
N GLU A 60 -3.42 1.29 3.76
CA GLU A 60 -4.27 2.10 2.89
C GLU A 60 -5.64 2.37 3.53
N LEU A 61 -6.24 1.37 4.18
CA LEU A 61 -7.48 1.53 4.95
C LEU A 61 -7.32 2.53 6.09
N LEU A 62 -6.24 2.45 6.86
CA LEU A 62 -5.96 3.35 7.98
C LEU A 62 -5.68 4.78 7.51
N LEU A 63 -4.94 4.96 6.41
CA LEU A 63 -4.72 6.27 5.81
C LEU A 63 -6.02 6.89 5.32
N LEU A 64 -6.90 6.10 4.69
CA LEU A 64 -8.23 6.54 4.27
C LEU A 64 -9.10 6.93 5.47
N TYR A 65 -9.05 6.15 6.54
CA TYR A 65 -9.73 6.48 7.79
C TYR A 65 -9.20 7.79 8.38
N GLY A 66 -7.87 7.93 8.49
CA GLY A 66 -7.22 9.15 8.96
C GLY A 66 -7.59 10.38 8.14
N LEU A 67 -7.62 10.24 6.82
CA LEU A 67 -8.03 11.32 5.91
C LEU A 67 -9.51 11.72 6.10
N ARG A 68 -10.40 10.73 6.34
CA ARG A 68 -11.82 11.03 6.66
C ARG A 68 -11.94 11.74 7.99
N ARG A 69 -11.22 11.30 9.00
CA ARG A 69 -11.19 11.92 10.33
C ARG A 69 -10.67 13.35 10.26
N ALA A 70 -9.57 13.57 9.55
CA ALA A 70 -8.95 14.88 9.41
C ALA A 70 -9.86 15.94 8.74
N ARG A 71 -10.83 15.50 7.94
CA ARG A 71 -11.80 16.38 7.27
C ARG A 71 -12.99 16.81 8.14
N LYS A 72 -13.11 16.31 9.38
CA LYS A 72 -14.17 16.74 10.27
C LYS A 72 -14.00 18.22 10.63
N PRO A 73 -15.09 18.99 10.67
CA PRO A 73 -15.04 20.38 11.10
C PRO A 73 -14.62 20.50 12.57
N ALA A 74 -14.14 21.68 12.95
CA ALA A 74 -13.85 22.00 14.34
C ALA A 74 -15.11 21.86 15.21
N ASP A 75 -14.91 21.39 16.45
CA ASP A 75 -15.92 21.30 17.50
C ASP A 75 -15.38 21.75 18.85
N ALA A 76 -16.18 21.67 19.92
CA ALA A 76 -15.77 22.11 21.25
C ALA A 76 -14.56 21.34 21.80
N SER A 77 -14.37 20.08 21.40
CA SER A 77 -13.23 19.25 21.80
C SER A 77 -12.01 19.44 20.92
N HIS A 78 -12.20 19.89 19.69
CA HIS A 78 -11.15 20.14 18.70
C HIS A 78 -11.33 21.52 18.05
N PRO A 79 -11.01 22.63 18.76
CA PRO A 79 -11.26 23.99 18.27
C PRO A 79 -10.53 24.33 16.97
N PHE A 80 -9.40 23.66 16.71
CA PHE A 80 -8.60 23.83 15.49
C PHE A 80 -8.90 22.75 14.42
N GLY A 81 -9.98 21.97 14.60
CA GLY A 81 -10.32 20.87 13.72
C GLY A 81 -9.46 19.62 13.92
N TYR A 82 -9.71 18.61 13.10
CA TYR A 82 -9.14 17.27 13.21
C TYR A 82 -7.92 17.03 12.30
N GLY A 83 -7.30 18.07 11.74
CA GLY A 83 -6.17 17.92 10.80
C GLY A 83 -4.98 17.10 11.32
N ARG A 84 -4.77 17.06 12.65
CA ARG A 84 -3.73 16.27 13.30
C ARG A 84 -3.96 14.74 13.20
N GLU A 85 -5.18 14.31 13.02
CA GLU A 85 -5.53 12.89 12.87
C GLU A 85 -4.80 12.24 11.69
N LEU A 86 -4.57 12.95 10.60
CA LEU A 86 -3.83 12.43 9.47
C LEU A 86 -2.41 11.99 9.86
N TYR A 87 -1.71 12.83 10.62
CA TYR A 87 -0.33 12.54 11.07
C TYR A 87 -0.30 11.39 12.08
N PHE A 88 -1.28 11.33 12.97
CA PHE A 88 -1.42 10.24 13.94
C PHE A 88 -1.62 8.90 13.21
N TRP A 89 -2.55 8.83 12.26
CA TRP A 89 -2.81 7.60 11.51
C TRP A 89 -1.64 7.22 10.62
N SER A 90 -0.95 8.17 10.00
CA SER A 90 0.28 7.91 9.24
C SER A 90 1.39 7.34 10.12
N PHE A 91 1.51 7.79 11.38
CA PHE A 91 2.47 7.24 12.34
C PHE A 91 2.09 5.79 12.74
N ILE A 92 0.82 5.51 13.01
CA ILE A 92 0.33 4.15 13.28
C ILE A 92 0.64 3.21 12.11
N VAL A 93 0.41 3.66 10.87
CA VAL A 93 0.76 2.91 9.66
C VAL A 93 2.25 2.58 9.61
N ALA A 94 3.12 3.56 9.85
CA ALA A 94 4.57 3.35 9.85
C ALA A 94 5.01 2.31 10.90
N LEU A 95 4.40 2.32 12.09
CA LEU A 95 4.66 1.32 13.14
C LEU A 95 4.19 -0.08 12.72
N LEU A 96 3.04 -0.19 12.06
CA LEU A 96 2.52 -1.49 11.59
C LEU A 96 3.39 -2.07 10.49
N VAL A 97 3.84 -1.24 9.52
CA VAL A 97 4.79 -1.68 8.48
C VAL A 97 6.07 -2.22 9.11
N LEU A 98 6.63 -1.48 10.08
CA LEU A 98 7.86 -1.90 10.73
C LEU A 98 7.66 -3.17 11.56
N ALA A 99 6.64 -3.22 12.41
CA ALA A 99 6.46 -4.31 13.37
C ALA A 99 5.95 -5.60 12.70
N MET A 100 4.94 -5.49 11.85
CA MET A 100 4.32 -6.67 11.22
C MET A 100 4.98 -7.01 9.88
N GLY A 101 5.23 -6.04 9.01
CA GLY A 101 5.87 -6.28 7.73
C GLY A 101 7.30 -6.80 7.90
N ALA A 102 8.19 -5.98 8.43
CA ALA A 102 9.60 -6.35 8.59
C ALA A 102 9.80 -7.43 9.67
N GLY A 103 9.06 -7.36 10.81
CA GLY A 103 9.21 -8.30 11.91
C GLY A 103 8.82 -9.72 11.54
N VAL A 104 7.67 -9.92 10.91
CA VAL A 104 7.21 -11.25 10.47
C VAL A 104 8.12 -11.80 9.38
N SER A 105 8.48 -10.99 8.38
CA SER A 105 9.37 -11.43 7.29
C SER A 105 10.76 -11.83 7.80
N LEU A 106 11.31 -11.10 8.77
CA LEU A 106 12.58 -11.45 9.41
C LEU A 106 12.47 -12.75 10.20
N TYR A 107 11.41 -12.92 10.99
CA TYR A 107 11.15 -14.14 11.73
C TYR A 107 11.03 -15.36 10.81
N GLU A 108 10.21 -15.27 9.77
CA GLU A 108 10.03 -16.32 8.78
C GLU A 108 11.34 -16.66 8.05
N GLY A 109 12.11 -15.64 7.64
CA GLY A 109 13.40 -15.85 7.01
C GLY A 109 14.38 -16.61 7.91
N ILE A 110 14.49 -16.24 9.19
CA ILE A 110 15.34 -16.94 10.17
C ILE A 110 14.83 -18.36 10.44
N ALA A 111 13.52 -18.54 10.60
CA ALA A 111 12.92 -19.84 10.83
C ALA A 111 13.18 -20.80 9.66
N HIS A 112 13.02 -20.31 8.43
CA HIS A 112 13.28 -21.11 7.23
C HIS A 112 14.75 -21.46 7.03
N LEU A 113 15.69 -20.58 7.38
CA LEU A 113 17.12 -20.89 7.38
C LEU A 113 17.47 -22.00 8.39
N ARG A 114 16.79 -22.06 9.54
CA ARG A 114 17.01 -23.08 10.56
C ARG A 114 16.35 -24.44 10.25
N HIS A 115 15.20 -24.39 9.58
CA HIS A 115 14.39 -25.56 9.24
C HIS A 115 13.92 -25.45 7.79
N PRO A 116 14.84 -25.68 6.80
CA PRO A 116 14.48 -25.60 5.39
C PRO A 116 13.38 -26.61 5.06
N GLN A 117 12.28 -26.14 4.51
CA GLN A 117 11.20 -26.99 3.99
C GLN A 117 11.29 -27.05 2.47
N PRO A 118 11.17 -28.24 1.85
CA PRO A 118 11.13 -28.34 0.40
C PRO A 118 9.90 -27.62 -0.12
N MET A 119 10.10 -26.78 -1.12
CA MET A 119 9.02 -26.06 -1.78
C MET A 119 8.31 -27.03 -2.75
N THR A 120 6.98 -27.03 -2.72
CA THR A 120 6.15 -27.72 -3.69
C THR A 120 5.61 -26.71 -4.72
N ASP A 121 5.54 -27.12 -5.99
CA ASP A 121 4.92 -26.36 -7.07
C ASP A 121 5.39 -24.90 -7.24
N PRO A 122 6.66 -24.64 -7.54
CA PRO A 122 7.18 -23.28 -7.73
C PRO A 122 6.46 -22.50 -8.84
N LEU A 123 5.83 -23.21 -9.80
CA LEU A 123 5.09 -22.59 -10.90
C LEU A 123 3.89 -21.75 -10.40
N ILE A 124 3.21 -22.22 -9.35
CA ILE A 124 2.10 -21.46 -8.74
C ILE A 124 2.63 -20.14 -8.18
N ASN A 125 3.75 -20.18 -7.46
CA ASN A 125 4.37 -18.97 -6.90
C ASN A 125 4.78 -17.99 -8.00
N TYR A 126 5.40 -18.45 -9.08
CA TYR A 126 5.74 -17.60 -10.23
C TYR A 126 4.51 -16.96 -10.88
N GLY A 127 3.41 -17.71 -11.02
CA GLY A 127 2.16 -17.19 -11.55
C GLY A 127 1.60 -16.06 -10.67
N VAL A 128 1.58 -16.25 -9.36
CA VAL A 128 1.09 -15.23 -8.40
C VAL A 128 2.01 -14.01 -8.37
N ILE A 129 3.34 -14.21 -8.38
CA ILE A 129 4.31 -13.11 -8.43
C ILE A 129 4.13 -12.30 -9.73
N ALA A 130 3.95 -12.95 -10.88
CA ALA A 130 3.75 -12.26 -12.15
C ALA A 130 2.50 -11.37 -12.13
N VAL A 131 1.38 -11.88 -11.63
CA VAL A 131 0.14 -11.12 -11.48
C VAL A 131 0.34 -9.95 -10.51
N ALA A 132 0.94 -10.20 -9.34
CA ALA A 132 1.22 -9.17 -8.35
C ALA A 132 2.15 -8.08 -8.91
N PHE A 133 3.18 -8.47 -9.68
CA PHE A 133 4.12 -7.52 -10.31
C PHE A 133 3.43 -6.59 -11.31
N VAL A 134 2.46 -7.09 -12.08
CA VAL A 134 1.66 -6.25 -12.99
C VAL A 134 0.81 -5.25 -12.20
N PHE A 135 0.16 -5.69 -11.13
CA PHE A 135 -0.69 -4.82 -10.30
C PHE A 135 0.13 -3.75 -9.56
N GLU A 136 1.17 -4.16 -8.83
CA GLU A 136 2.04 -3.23 -8.10
C GLU A 136 2.78 -2.29 -9.06
N GLY A 137 3.24 -2.82 -10.21
CA GLY A 137 3.89 -2.02 -11.23
C GLY A 137 2.97 -0.96 -11.84
N THR A 138 1.69 -1.28 -12.07
CA THR A 138 0.72 -0.29 -12.55
C THR A 138 0.43 0.78 -11.49
N SER A 139 0.24 0.41 -10.23
CA SER A 139 0.06 1.33 -9.10
C SER A 139 1.27 2.28 -8.98
N TRP A 140 2.47 1.70 -8.98
CA TRP A 140 3.74 2.45 -8.94
C TRP A 140 3.87 3.46 -10.08
N LEU A 141 3.52 3.06 -11.31
CA LEU A 141 3.56 3.96 -12.46
C LEU A 141 2.61 5.15 -12.31
N PHE A 142 1.41 4.92 -11.77
CA PHE A 142 0.47 5.99 -11.47
C PHE A 142 0.99 6.92 -10.38
N ALA A 143 1.51 6.38 -9.26
CA ALA A 143 2.11 7.16 -8.19
C ALA A 143 3.31 7.98 -8.70
N LEU A 144 4.21 7.36 -9.49
CA LEU A 144 5.34 8.05 -10.09
C LEU A 144 4.92 9.19 -11.02
N LYS A 145 3.89 8.98 -11.83
CA LYS A 145 3.34 10.03 -12.72
C LYS A 145 2.79 11.20 -11.91
N GLU A 146 2.10 10.94 -10.82
CA GLU A 146 1.57 11.97 -9.94
C GLU A 146 2.68 12.75 -9.24
N VAL A 147 3.71 12.07 -8.71
CA VAL A 147 4.89 12.71 -8.11
C VAL A 147 5.63 13.56 -9.15
N ARG A 148 5.80 13.06 -10.38
CA ARG A 148 6.42 13.82 -11.48
C ARG A 148 5.65 15.09 -11.81
N ALA A 149 4.32 15.03 -11.82
CA ALA A 149 3.47 16.20 -12.08
C ALA A 149 3.59 17.24 -10.94
N LYS A 150 3.63 16.79 -9.70
CA LYS A 150 3.72 17.66 -8.51
C LYS A 150 5.11 18.26 -8.30
N LYS A 151 6.19 17.54 -8.64
CA LYS A 151 7.57 18.02 -8.39
C LYS A 151 8.00 19.17 -9.30
N GLY A 152 7.41 19.33 -10.48
CA GLY A 152 7.85 20.33 -11.46
C GLY A 152 9.33 20.17 -11.82
N GLY A 153 10.11 21.26 -11.73
CA GLY A 153 11.55 21.27 -11.98
C GLY A 153 12.43 20.83 -10.81
N MET A 154 11.85 20.51 -9.63
CA MET A 154 12.62 20.11 -8.45
C MET A 154 13.13 18.66 -8.54
N GLY A 155 14.21 18.35 -7.82
CA GLY A 155 14.64 16.96 -7.60
C GLY A 155 13.62 16.17 -6.77
N TYR A 156 13.61 14.84 -6.89
CA TYR A 156 12.67 13.99 -6.13
C TYR A 156 12.81 14.13 -4.62
N PHE A 157 14.04 14.17 -4.11
CA PHE A 157 14.32 14.34 -2.68
C PHE A 157 13.89 15.72 -2.16
N GLU A 158 14.11 16.76 -2.96
CA GLU A 158 13.67 18.11 -2.64
C GLU A 158 12.14 18.22 -2.65
N ALA A 159 11.50 17.61 -3.63
CA ALA A 159 10.04 17.54 -3.71
C ALA A 159 9.44 16.80 -2.51
N PHE A 160 10.04 15.68 -2.11
CA PHE A 160 9.65 14.95 -0.89
C PHE A 160 9.73 15.82 0.35
N ARG A 161 10.87 16.51 0.55
CA ARG A 161 11.11 17.33 1.74
C ARG A 161 10.21 18.57 1.81
N LYS A 162 9.82 19.15 0.66
CA LYS A 162 8.94 20.32 0.57
C LYS A 162 7.45 19.97 0.46
N SER A 163 7.12 18.73 0.23
CA SER A 163 5.73 18.31 0.06
C SER A 163 4.94 18.47 1.35
N LYS A 164 3.76 19.05 1.22
CA LYS A 164 2.74 19.11 2.28
C LYS A 164 1.76 17.94 2.22
N ASP A 165 1.91 17.07 1.21
CA ASP A 165 1.08 15.88 1.01
C ASP A 165 1.96 14.63 1.14
N PRO A 166 2.03 14.05 2.33
CA PRO A 166 2.85 12.86 2.57
C PRO A 166 2.31 11.62 1.85
N SER A 167 1.00 11.56 1.59
CA SER A 167 0.34 10.35 1.11
C SER A 167 0.85 9.88 -0.25
N THR A 168 1.03 10.80 -1.22
CA THR A 168 1.51 10.46 -2.57
C THR A 168 2.93 9.87 -2.56
N PHE A 169 3.81 10.41 -1.70
CA PHE A 169 5.18 9.88 -1.58
C PHE A 169 5.22 8.57 -0.80
N THR A 170 4.35 8.42 0.21
CA THR A 170 4.24 7.16 0.96
C THR A 170 3.84 6.02 0.03
N VAL A 171 2.81 6.20 -0.80
CA VAL A 171 2.38 5.20 -1.78
C VAL A 171 3.52 4.85 -2.77
N LEU A 172 4.23 5.86 -3.29
CA LEU A 172 5.35 5.60 -4.21
C LEU A 172 6.45 4.77 -3.56
N LEU A 173 6.82 5.07 -2.30
CA LEU A 173 7.85 4.33 -1.57
C LEU A 173 7.38 2.92 -1.19
N GLU A 174 6.13 2.78 -0.79
CA GLU A 174 5.49 1.52 -0.43
C GLU A 174 5.42 0.57 -1.65
N ASP A 175 4.90 1.03 -2.79
CA ASP A 175 4.88 0.26 -4.03
C ASP A 175 6.30 -0.07 -4.54
N SER A 176 7.28 0.83 -4.34
CA SER A 176 8.69 0.54 -4.67
C SER A 176 9.26 -0.59 -3.80
N ALA A 177 8.94 -0.61 -2.51
CA ALA A 177 9.35 -1.67 -1.60
C ALA A 177 8.66 -3.01 -1.97
N ALA A 178 7.37 -2.97 -2.32
CA ALA A 178 6.62 -4.14 -2.79
C ALA A 178 7.23 -4.75 -4.06
N LEU A 179 7.57 -3.94 -5.07
CA LEU A 179 8.22 -4.42 -6.29
C LEU A 179 9.60 -5.02 -6.02
N LEU A 180 10.38 -4.45 -5.10
CA LEU A 180 11.67 -5.02 -4.68
C LEU A 180 11.47 -6.35 -3.94
N GLY A 181 10.47 -6.44 -3.07
CA GLY A 181 10.10 -7.68 -2.37
C GLY A 181 9.73 -8.78 -3.34
N LEU A 182 8.87 -8.49 -4.33
CA LEU A 182 8.50 -9.43 -5.40
C LEU A 182 9.71 -9.91 -6.21
N ALA A 183 10.67 -9.01 -6.53
CA ALA A 183 11.89 -9.39 -7.23
C ALA A 183 12.77 -10.32 -6.39
N ILE A 184 12.92 -10.03 -5.08
CA ILE A 184 13.66 -10.89 -4.14
C ILE A 184 12.96 -12.24 -3.98
N ALA A 185 11.63 -12.25 -3.83
CA ALA A 185 10.85 -13.49 -3.75
C ALA A 185 10.99 -14.34 -5.02
N PHE A 186 10.97 -13.71 -6.20
CA PHE A 186 11.19 -14.38 -7.47
C PHE A 186 12.56 -15.09 -7.52
N ILE A 187 13.62 -14.40 -7.07
CA ILE A 187 14.97 -14.98 -6.99
C ILE A 187 15.06 -16.07 -5.93
N GLY A 188 14.37 -15.91 -4.80
CA GLY A 188 14.37 -16.88 -3.71
C GLY A 188 13.61 -18.18 -4.01
N ILE A 189 12.83 -18.22 -5.10
CA ILE A 189 12.12 -19.43 -5.58
C ILE A 189 12.98 -20.19 -6.62
N LEU A 190 14.03 -19.58 -7.18
CA LEU A 190 14.96 -20.24 -8.09
C LEU A 190 15.81 -21.28 -7.37
#